data_297a5a900b1478ba56beb692b111eebd
#
_entry.id   297a5a900b1478ba56beb692b111eebd
#
_cell.length_a   1.000
_cell.length_b   1.000
_cell.length_c   1.000
_cell.angle_alpha   90.00
_cell.angle_beta   90.00
_cell.angle_gamma   90.00
#
_symmetry.space_group_name_H-M   'P 1'
#
loop_
_entity.id
_entity.type
_entity.pdbx_description
1 polymer ?
#
loop_
_entity_poly.entity_id
_entity_poly.type
_entity_poly.pdbx_seq_one_letter_code
_entity_poly.pdbx_strand_id
1 'polypeptide(L)'
;MSPKGRRHEIVRLELGYRFTRQASRDVFVAPEPQFNLGPDTFLVPDVLLHPRAIATPDVRGSDALLVVEVAETSLAYDLKTKAMLYAAHGVPEYWVINASTLMTTMHTPPSGNAYASAPEIAPDKLLVPTMVPGLAISLDSLGLQ
;
A
#
# COMPACT_ATOMS: atom_id res chain seq x y z
N MET A 1 0.23 -9.05 19.50
CA MET A 1 0.73 -8.69 18.16
C MET A 1 2.10 -9.31 17.94
N SER A 2 2.27 -10.04 16.85
CA SER A 2 3.55 -10.64 16.55
C SER A 2 4.56 -9.56 16.13
N PRO A 3 5.82 -9.67 16.52
CA PRO A 3 6.83 -8.75 16.02
C PRO A 3 6.98 -8.90 14.51
N LYS A 4 7.25 -7.81 13.83
CA LYS A 4 7.45 -7.81 12.40
C LYS A 4 8.84 -8.33 12.06
N GLY A 5 8.96 -9.13 11.01
CA GLY A 5 10.21 -9.70 10.60
C GLY A 5 11.16 -8.66 10.02
N ARG A 6 12.42 -9.05 9.91
CA ARG A 6 13.47 -8.17 9.39
C ARG A 6 13.19 -7.71 7.95
N ARG A 7 12.78 -8.62 7.07
CA ARG A 7 12.50 -8.25 5.68
C ARG A 7 11.30 -7.31 5.58
N HIS A 8 10.26 -7.55 6.38
CA HIS A 8 9.11 -6.66 6.45
C HIS A 8 9.57 -5.22 6.76
N GLU A 9 10.39 -5.05 7.78
CA GLU A 9 10.85 -3.74 8.20
C GLU A 9 11.70 -3.06 7.12
N ILE A 10 12.63 -3.80 6.50
CA ILE A 10 13.47 -3.22 5.45
C ILE A 10 12.63 -2.77 4.28
N VAL A 11 11.69 -3.60 3.81
CA VAL A 11 10.84 -3.26 2.67
C VAL A 11 9.99 -2.03 2.99
N ARG A 12 9.35 -2.03 4.16
CA ARG A 12 8.49 -0.92 4.57
C ARG A 12 9.26 0.40 4.65
N LEU A 13 10.41 0.38 5.30
CA LEU A 13 11.22 1.59 5.47
C LEU A 13 11.74 2.11 4.14
N GLU A 14 12.23 1.22 3.28
CA GLU A 14 12.74 1.61 1.96
C GLU A 14 11.65 2.17 1.06
N LEU A 15 10.46 1.57 1.10
CA LEU A 15 9.33 2.10 0.33
C LEU A 15 8.99 3.52 0.77
N GLY A 16 8.85 3.73 2.07
CA GLY A 16 8.54 5.04 2.61
C GLY A 16 9.58 6.08 2.21
N TYR A 17 10.84 5.73 2.31
CA TYR A 17 11.95 6.61 1.94
C TYR A 17 11.92 6.96 0.45
N ARG A 18 11.82 5.95 -0.41
CA ARG A 18 11.85 6.16 -1.85
C ARG A 18 10.63 6.92 -2.36
N PHE A 19 9.46 6.57 -1.86
CA PHE A 19 8.25 7.29 -2.23
C PHE A 19 8.31 8.75 -1.79
N THR A 20 8.82 9.01 -0.58
CA THR A 20 8.96 10.39 -0.08
C THR A 20 9.90 11.20 -0.97
N ARG A 21 10.98 10.59 -1.42
CA ARG A 21 11.92 11.29 -2.30
C ARG A 21 11.35 11.57 -3.69
N GLN A 22 10.51 10.68 -4.19
CA GLN A 22 9.95 10.81 -5.55
C GLN A 22 8.67 11.63 -5.60
N ALA A 23 7.94 11.69 -4.49
CA ALA A 23 6.61 12.30 -4.46
C ALA A 23 6.69 13.80 -4.69
N SER A 24 5.73 14.34 -5.44
CA SER A 24 5.55 15.78 -5.56
C SER A 24 5.05 16.36 -4.24
N ARG A 25 5.04 17.68 -4.13
CA ARG A 25 4.56 18.36 -2.93
C ARG A 25 3.10 18.06 -2.61
N ASP A 26 2.33 17.71 -3.63
CA ASP A 26 0.89 17.48 -3.49
C ASP A 26 0.56 16.12 -2.90
N VAL A 27 1.54 15.23 -2.78
CA VAL A 27 1.34 13.88 -2.28
C VAL A 27 2.07 13.72 -0.93
N PHE A 28 1.33 13.26 0.07
CA PHE A 28 1.89 12.94 1.37
C PHE A 28 2.08 11.43 1.49
N VAL A 29 3.27 11.02 1.94
CA VAL A 29 3.60 9.61 2.18
C VAL A 29 3.53 9.38 3.68
N ALA A 30 2.51 8.66 4.14
CA ALA A 30 2.26 8.44 5.56
C ALA A 30 2.67 7.02 5.96
N PRO A 31 3.71 6.87 6.82
CA PRO A 31 4.11 5.54 7.30
C PRO A 31 3.27 5.15 8.51
N GLU A 32 2.68 3.97 8.46
CA GLU A 32 1.89 3.38 9.55
C GLU A 32 0.85 4.35 10.14
N PRO A 33 0.02 5.01 9.30
CA PRO A 33 -1.00 5.90 9.83
C PRO A 33 -2.17 5.11 10.40
N GLN A 34 -2.92 5.71 11.31
CA GLN A 34 -4.26 5.21 11.60
C GLN A 34 -5.17 5.67 10.46
N PHE A 35 -5.55 4.74 9.61
CA PHE A 35 -6.37 5.03 8.42
C PHE A 35 -7.83 4.76 8.76
N ASN A 36 -8.62 5.81 8.89
CA ASN A 36 -10.02 5.71 9.33
C ASN A 36 -10.91 5.43 8.13
N LEU A 37 -11.50 4.25 8.10
CA LEU A 37 -12.40 3.82 7.02
C LEU A 37 -13.86 4.12 7.31
N GLY A 38 -14.21 4.27 8.59
CA GLY A 38 -15.56 4.57 9.03
C GLY A 38 -15.53 5.00 10.48
N PRO A 39 -16.71 5.30 11.08
CA PRO A 39 -16.74 5.80 12.46
C PRO A 39 -16.11 4.85 13.47
N ASP A 40 -16.24 3.54 13.24
CA ASP A 40 -15.75 2.53 14.18
C ASP A 40 -14.74 1.58 13.55
N THR A 41 -14.22 1.91 12.36
CA THR A 41 -13.31 1.02 11.63
C THR A 41 -12.07 1.76 11.20
N PHE A 42 -10.90 1.25 11.60
CA PHE A 42 -9.64 1.77 11.09
C PHE A 42 -8.66 0.63 10.87
N LEU A 43 -7.72 0.84 9.98
CA LEU A 43 -6.59 -0.05 9.75
C LEU A 43 -5.30 0.78 9.85
N VAL A 44 -4.18 0.08 10.01
CA VAL A 44 -2.86 0.72 10.08
C VAL A 44 -2.02 0.12 8.96
N PRO A 45 -2.16 0.61 7.72
CA PRO A 45 -1.35 0.11 6.62
C PRO A 45 0.11 0.47 6.80
N ASP A 46 0.99 -0.28 6.15
CA ASP A 46 2.42 0.02 6.23
C ASP A 46 2.75 1.36 5.59
N VAL A 47 2.12 1.68 4.46
CA VAL A 47 2.28 2.97 3.77
C VAL A 47 0.95 3.39 3.18
N LEU A 48 0.61 4.66 3.38
CA LEU A 48 -0.55 5.30 2.76
C LEU A 48 -0.08 6.54 2.02
N LEU A 49 -0.43 6.64 0.74
CA LEU A 49 -0.24 7.87 -0.02
C LEU A 49 -1.59 8.57 -0.16
N HIS A 50 -1.61 9.87 0.13
CA HIS A 50 -2.84 10.64 0.02
C HIS A 50 -2.52 12.09 -0.36
N PRO A 51 -3.53 12.86 -0.81
CA PRO A 51 -3.31 14.28 -1.10
C PRO A 51 -2.83 15.02 0.15
N ARG A 52 -1.80 15.83 -0.01
CA ARG A 52 -1.28 16.63 1.10
C ARG A 52 -2.31 17.64 1.61
N ALA A 53 -3.24 18.05 0.76
CA ALA A 53 -4.28 19.01 1.13
C ALA A 53 -5.22 18.49 2.22
N ILE A 54 -5.26 17.17 2.44
CA ILE A 54 -6.10 16.54 3.47
C ILE A 54 -5.18 16.08 4.60
N ALA A 55 -5.47 16.50 5.83
CA ALA A 55 -4.70 16.01 6.98
C ALA A 55 -4.91 14.51 7.13
N THR A 56 -3.85 13.78 7.45
CA THR A 56 -3.90 12.31 7.51
C THR A 56 -5.09 11.77 8.31
N PRO A 57 -5.41 12.30 9.51
CA PRO A 57 -6.57 11.79 10.26
C PRO A 57 -7.91 11.97 9.56
N ASP A 58 -7.98 12.87 8.60
CA ASP A 58 -9.23 13.19 7.88
C ASP A 58 -9.33 12.47 6.53
N VAL A 59 -8.31 11.72 6.15
CA VAL A 59 -8.31 10.97 4.88
C VAL A 59 -9.30 9.83 4.97
N ARG A 60 -10.20 9.75 3.98
CA ARG A 60 -11.15 8.66 3.85
C ARG A 60 -10.64 7.66 2.82
N GLY A 61 -11.29 6.48 2.75
CA GLY A 61 -10.88 5.46 1.79
C GLY A 61 -10.78 5.99 0.36
N SER A 62 -11.80 6.72 -0.10
CA SER A 62 -11.83 7.25 -1.46
C SER A 62 -10.85 8.38 -1.72
N ASP A 63 -10.29 8.99 -0.66
CA ASP A 63 -9.27 10.04 -0.80
C ASP A 63 -7.87 9.46 -0.97
N ALA A 64 -7.67 8.20 -0.62
CA ALA A 64 -6.35 7.57 -0.72
C ALA A 64 -5.91 7.52 -2.17
N LEU A 65 -4.60 7.62 -2.39
CA LEU A 65 -4.02 7.46 -3.71
C LEU A 65 -3.42 6.06 -3.87
N LEU A 66 -2.91 5.50 -2.79
CA LEU A 66 -2.35 4.15 -2.77
C LEU A 66 -2.23 3.68 -1.33
N VAL A 67 -2.59 2.43 -1.10
CA VAL A 67 -2.33 1.75 0.18
C VAL A 67 -1.39 0.58 -0.10
N VAL A 68 -0.34 0.45 0.70
CA VAL A 68 0.61 -0.66 0.57
C VAL A 68 0.70 -1.40 1.90
N GLU A 69 0.54 -2.72 1.83
CA GLU A 69 0.80 -3.62 2.94
C GLU A 69 1.96 -4.54 2.57
N VAL A 70 2.90 -4.69 3.49
CA VAL A 70 4.00 -5.63 3.32
C VAL A 70 3.69 -6.83 4.20
N ALA A 71 3.48 -8.00 3.58
CA ALA A 71 3.02 -9.20 4.27
C ALA A 71 4.14 -10.21 4.43
N GLU A 72 4.35 -10.70 5.62
CA GLU A 72 5.29 -11.79 5.89
C GLU A 72 4.54 -13.03 6.37
N THR A 73 3.75 -12.91 7.44
CA THR A 73 2.93 -14.01 7.95
C THR A 73 1.42 -13.77 7.75
N SER A 74 1.04 -12.59 7.29
CA SER A 74 -0.36 -12.18 7.13
C SER A 74 -0.85 -12.19 5.68
N LEU A 75 -0.11 -12.86 4.77
CA LEU A 75 -0.37 -12.74 3.33
C LEU A 75 -1.82 -13.07 2.96
N ALA A 76 -2.36 -14.19 3.45
CA ALA A 76 -3.74 -14.57 3.11
C ALA A 76 -4.75 -13.55 3.62
N TYR A 77 -4.55 -13.03 4.83
CA TYR A 77 -5.43 -12.02 5.41
C TYR A 77 -5.38 -10.72 4.60
N ASP A 78 -4.17 -10.29 4.22
CA ASP A 78 -3.99 -9.05 3.45
C ASP A 78 -4.58 -9.19 2.04
N LEU A 79 -4.45 -10.37 1.42
CA LEU A 79 -4.97 -10.59 0.07
C LEU A 79 -6.49 -10.76 0.02
N LYS A 80 -7.13 -11.16 1.13
CA LYS A 80 -8.57 -11.41 1.17
C LYS A 80 -9.31 -10.40 2.02
N THR A 81 -9.16 -10.47 3.34
CA THR A 81 -9.97 -9.68 4.26
C THR A 81 -9.69 -8.19 4.12
N LYS A 82 -8.42 -7.79 4.12
CA LYS A 82 -8.09 -6.37 3.97
C LYS A 82 -8.43 -5.85 2.59
N ALA A 83 -8.23 -6.66 1.55
CA ALA A 83 -8.59 -6.25 0.19
C ALA A 83 -10.08 -5.95 0.08
N MET A 84 -10.93 -6.78 0.70
CA MET A 84 -12.37 -6.54 0.74
C MET A 84 -12.71 -5.24 1.47
N LEU A 85 -12.08 -5.01 2.61
CA LEU A 85 -12.30 -3.79 3.39
C LEU A 85 -11.90 -2.55 2.63
N TYR A 86 -10.71 -2.55 2.05
CA TYR A 86 -10.23 -1.40 1.29
C TYR A 86 -11.11 -1.13 0.06
N ALA A 87 -11.48 -2.19 -0.67
CA ALA A 87 -12.36 -2.04 -1.83
C ALA A 87 -13.73 -1.48 -1.44
N ALA A 88 -14.32 -2.00 -0.36
CA ALA A 88 -15.64 -1.55 0.11
C ALA A 88 -15.64 -0.08 0.49
N HIS A 89 -14.50 0.47 0.90
CA HIS A 89 -14.37 1.86 1.29
C HIS A 89 -13.80 2.75 0.16
N GLY A 90 -13.68 2.20 -1.04
CA GLY A 90 -13.34 2.97 -2.23
C GLY A 90 -11.86 3.30 -2.39
N VAL A 91 -10.95 2.58 -1.72
CA VAL A 91 -9.51 2.79 -1.88
C VAL A 91 -9.14 2.44 -3.34
N PRO A 92 -8.64 3.43 -4.12
CA PRO A 92 -8.47 3.23 -5.57
C PRO A 92 -7.47 2.14 -5.94
N GLU A 93 -6.40 2.00 -5.17
CA GLU A 93 -5.35 1.02 -5.47
C GLU A 93 -4.74 0.49 -4.18
N TYR A 94 -4.54 -0.82 -4.13
CA TYR A 94 -4.06 -1.52 -2.95
C TYR A 94 -3.00 -2.54 -3.35
N TRP A 95 -1.78 -2.38 -2.86
CA TRP A 95 -0.68 -3.30 -3.14
C TRP A 95 -0.39 -4.17 -1.94
N VAL A 96 -0.27 -5.47 -2.16
CA VAL A 96 0.23 -6.41 -1.16
C VAL A 96 1.57 -6.93 -1.64
N ILE A 97 2.63 -6.64 -0.89
CA ILE A 97 3.97 -7.09 -1.20
C ILE A 97 4.31 -8.26 -0.29
N ASN A 98 4.64 -9.40 -0.88
CA ASN A 98 5.13 -10.55 -0.13
C ASN A 98 6.58 -10.28 0.26
N ALA A 99 6.85 -10.11 1.56
CA ALA A 99 8.19 -9.75 2.04
C ALA A 99 9.24 -10.83 1.72
N SER A 100 8.82 -12.09 1.62
CA SER A 100 9.75 -13.20 1.35
C SER A 100 10.15 -13.28 -0.11
N THR A 101 9.22 -13.07 -1.03
CA THR A 101 9.44 -13.24 -2.47
C THR A 101 9.55 -11.93 -3.22
N LEU A 102 9.06 -10.85 -2.63
CA LEU A 102 8.91 -9.53 -3.23
C LEU A 102 7.93 -9.50 -4.41
N MET A 103 7.12 -10.56 -4.57
CA MET A 103 5.99 -10.52 -5.49
C MET A 103 4.97 -9.52 -4.98
N THR A 104 4.39 -8.73 -5.86
CA THR A 104 3.41 -7.70 -5.49
C THR A 104 2.09 -7.99 -6.19
N THR A 105 1.01 -8.04 -5.42
CA THR A 105 -0.34 -8.11 -5.97
C THR A 105 -0.91 -6.70 -6.02
N MET A 106 -1.22 -6.23 -7.22
CA MET A 106 -1.73 -4.86 -7.44
C MET A 106 -3.23 -4.91 -7.67
N HIS A 107 -4.00 -4.42 -6.70
CA HIS A 107 -5.46 -4.44 -6.74
C HIS A 107 -5.97 -3.10 -7.26
N THR A 108 -6.69 -3.10 -8.39
CA THR A 108 -7.37 -1.92 -8.97
C THR A 108 -8.47 -2.35 -9.91
N PRO A 109 -9.45 -1.49 -10.24
CA PRO A 109 -10.05 -0.49 -9.36
C PRO A 109 -11.04 -1.16 -8.42
N PRO A 110 -11.51 -0.48 -7.38
CA PRO A 110 -12.53 -1.07 -6.50
C PRO A 110 -13.87 -1.18 -7.23
N SER A 111 -14.56 -2.29 -6.97
CA SER A 111 -15.88 -2.55 -7.51
C SER A 111 -16.69 -3.25 -6.41
N GLY A 112 -17.49 -2.48 -5.66
CA GLY A 112 -18.16 -3.00 -4.49
C GLY A 112 -17.15 -3.38 -3.42
N ASN A 113 -17.21 -4.62 -2.95
CA ASN A 113 -16.30 -5.14 -1.92
C ASN A 113 -15.16 -5.98 -2.51
N ALA A 114 -14.83 -5.75 -3.76
CA ALA A 114 -13.72 -6.46 -4.43
C ALA A 114 -13.01 -5.52 -5.40
N TYR A 115 -11.82 -5.90 -5.82
CA TYR A 115 -11.10 -5.19 -6.87
C TYR A 115 -11.32 -5.93 -8.19
N ALA A 116 -11.45 -5.16 -9.27
CA ALA A 116 -11.74 -5.73 -10.59
C ALA A 116 -10.55 -6.55 -11.12
N SER A 117 -9.33 -6.19 -10.71
CA SER A 117 -8.11 -6.80 -11.20
C SER A 117 -7.09 -6.88 -10.07
N ALA A 118 -6.33 -7.97 -10.02
CA ALA A 118 -5.31 -8.17 -8.98
C ALA A 118 -4.13 -8.98 -9.54
N PRO A 119 -3.42 -8.44 -10.56
CA PRO A 119 -2.29 -9.17 -11.12
C PRO A 119 -1.11 -9.23 -10.15
N GLU A 120 -0.36 -10.31 -10.23
CA GLU A 120 0.90 -10.45 -9.51
C GLU A 120 2.04 -9.92 -10.39
N ILE A 121 2.87 -9.07 -9.80
CA ILE A 121 3.98 -8.42 -10.49
C ILE A 121 5.29 -8.91 -9.88
N ALA A 122 6.20 -9.36 -10.74
CA ALA A 122 7.51 -9.85 -10.30
C ALA A 122 8.40 -8.71 -9.82
N PRO A 123 9.37 -9.00 -8.91
CA PRO A 123 10.21 -7.95 -8.32
C PRO A 123 11.11 -7.22 -9.32
N ASP A 124 11.38 -7.79 -10.50
CA ASP A 124 12.19 -7.13 -11.53
C ASP A 124 11.38 -6.14 -12.38
N LYS A 125 10.08 -6.09 -12.18
CA LYS A 125 9.20 -5.17 -12.93
C LYS A 125 9.02 -3.86 -12.19
N LEU A 126 8.79 -2.81 -12.96
CA LEU A 126 8.55 -1.50 -12.40
C LEU A 126 7.11 -1.39 -11.89
N LEU A 127 6.96 -0.96 -10.66
CA LEU A 127 5.64 -0.70 -10.06
C LEU A 127 5.37 0.80 -10.13
N VAL A 128 4.24 1.17 -10.73
CA VAL A 128 3.85 2.58 -10.87
C VAL A 128 2.40 2.71 -10.41
N PRO A 129 2.14 3.50 -9.34
CA PRO A 129 0.75 3.71 -8.91
C PRO A 129 -0.04 4.45 -9.97
N THR A 130 -1.27 4.04 -10.21
CA THR A 130 -2.13 4.64 -11.22
C THR A 130 -2.39 6.11 -10.94
N MET A 131 -2.64 6.47 -9.68
CA MET A 131 -2.98 7.84 -9.29
C MET A 131 -1.77 8.73 -9.07
N VAL A 132 -0.57 8.17 -9.04
CA VAL A 132 0.68 8.92 -8.81
C VAL A 132 1.72 8.44 -9.82
N PRO A 133 1.56 8.77 -11.10
CA PRO A 133 2.42 8.22 -12.15
C PRO A 133 3.88 8.70 -12.09
N GLY A 134 4.16 9.70 -11.27
CA GLY A 134 5.54 10.15 -11.03
C GLY A 134 6.34 9.24 -10.11
N LEU A 135 5.69 8.30 -9.43
CA LEU A 135 6.38 7.33 -8.60
C LEU A 135 6.64 6.05 -9.37
N ALA A 136 7.81 5.48 -9.18
CA ALA A 136 8.17 4.22 -9.81
C ALA A 136 9.18 3.50 -8.93
N ILE A 137 8.99 2.20 -8.73
CA ILE A 137 9.92 1.40 -7.95
C ILE A 137 9.95 -0.03 -8.49
N SER A 138 11.13 -0.62 -8.53
CA SER A 138 11.29 -2.06 -8.73
C SER A 138 11.86 -2.63 -7.42
N LEU A 139 11.25 -3.68 -6.91
CA LEU A 139 11.64 -4.21 -5.60
C LEU A 139 13.00 -4.89 -5.63
N ASP A 140 13.46 -5.36 -6.80
CA ASP A 140 14.82 -5.84 -6.97
C ASP A 140 15.86 -4.78 -6.61
N SER A 141 15.52 -3.50 -6.83
CA SER A 141 16.44 -2.41 -6.56
C SER A 141 16.70 -2.19 -5.07
N LEU A 142 15.92 -2.83 -4.20
CA LEU A 142 16.14 -2.76 -2.75
C LEU A 142 17.38 -3.54 -2.30
N GLY A 143 17.91 -4.41 -3.14
CA GLY A 143 19.13 -5.15 -2.82
C GLY A 143 18.96 -6.21 -1.75
N LEU A 144 17.78 -6.75 -1.58
CA LEU A 144 17.51 -7.80 -0.59
C LEU A 144 17.92 -9.16 -1.15
N GLN A 145 18.66 -9.92 -0.34
CA GLN A 145 19.11 -11.26 -0.69
C GLN A 145 18.20 -12.31 -0.09
#